data_8f9f6acdb19bacc381ba25bc4aff2743
#
_entry.id   8f9f6acdb19bacc381ba25bc4aff2743
#
_cell.length_a   1.000
_cell.length_b   1.000
_cell.length_c   1.000
_cell.angle_alpha   90.00
_cell.angle_beta   90.00
_cell.angle_gamma   90.00
#
_symmetry.space_group_name_H-M   'P 1'
#
loop_
_entity.id
_entity.type
_entity.pdbx_description
1 polymer ?
#
loop_
_entity_poly.entity_id
_entity_poly.type
_entity_poly.pdbx_seq_one_letter_code
_entity_poly.pdbx_strand_id
1 'polypeptide(L)'
;IAFSNDAFGQHIASYDIFDDAHGAAKCIDRAKDYYANIVMPYGMQVANKLKQIQDMNLDIDMIAPAHGIIWRSYLPELFQAYEDFATFKAVDKAVIVYESVWKHTQMMAEALAEGMGRNGICVKIFKCSMTSPAIIQKELLDAKAVLVGSGNYNNAMAGSIAAFLEKLITCKVK
;
A
#
# COMPACT_ATOMS: atom_id res chain seq x y z
N ILE A 1 -26.12 -9.37 0.16
CA ILE A 1 -25.26 -8.27 0.64
C ILE A 1 -24.40 -8.79 1.77
N ALA A 2 -23.08 -8.52 1.71
CA ALA A 2 -22.13 -8.81 2.79
C ALA A 2 -21.79 -7.52 3.54
N PHE A 3 -21.95 -7.51 4.85
CA PHE A 3 -21.47 -6.45 5.74
C PHE A 3 -20.08 -6.85 6.27
N SER A 4 -19.05 -6.24 5.73
CA SER A 4 -17.67 -6.69 5.91
C SER A 4 -16.90 -5.99 7.03
N ASN A 5 -17.52 -5.04 7.72
CA ASN A 5 -16.87 -4.17 8.70
C ASN A 5 -15.66 -3.44 8.07
N ASP A 6 -14.47 -3.54 8.63
CA ASP A 6 -13.27 -2.86 8.11
C ASP A 6 -12.70 -3.49 6.83
N ALA A 7 -12.99 -4.77 6.57
CA ALA A 7 -12.54 -5.39 5.34
C ALA A 7 -13.19 -4.74 4.11
N PHE A 8 -12.41 -4.56 3.05
CA PHE A 8 -12.82 -3.91 1.81
C PHE A 8 -13.15 -2.41 1.95
N GLY A 9 -12.80 -1.80 3.07
CA GLY A 9 -12.92 -0.38 3.32
C GLY A 9 -12.03 0.46 2.40
N GLN A 10 -12.41 1.72 2.23
CA GLN A 10 -11.63 2.75 1.55
C GLN A 10 -12.09 4.14 2.03
N HIS A 11 -11.25 5.15 1.82
CA HIS A 11 -11.55 6.51 2.22
C HIS A 11 -11.99 7.35 1.01
N ILE A 12 -13.20 7.06 0.50
CA ILE A 12 -13.86 7.89 -0.52
C ILE A 12 -15.03 8.61 0.15
N ALA A 13 -14.93 9.93 0.24
CA ALA A 13 -16.01 10.79 0.66
C ALA A 13 -16.79 11.25 -0.59
N SER A 14 -18.04 10.85 -0.73
CA SER A 14 -18.89 11.20 -1.86
C SER A 14 -20.38 11.12 -1.48
N TYR A 15 -21.19 11.85 -2.22
CA TYR A 15 -22.66 11.67 -2.19
C TYR A 15 -23.08 10.39 -2.96
N ASP A 16 -22.29 9.98 -3.96
CA ASP A 16 -22.50 8.74 -4.68
C ASP A 16 -21.91 7.59 -3.86
N ILE A 17 -22.77 6.78 -3.29
CA ILE A 17 -22.40 5.74 -2.32
C ILE A 17 -21.95 4.42 -2.95
N PHE A 18 -22.02 4.29 -4.27
CA PHE A 18 -21.65 3.06 -4.98
C PHE A 18 -20.38 3.23 -5.82
N ASP A 19 -19.66 2.13 -6.01
CA ASP A 19 -18.37 2.06 -6.71
C ASP A 19 -18.44 2.43 -8.20
N ASP A 20 -19.54 2.11 -8.87
CA ASP A 20 -19.75 2.38 -10.30
C ASP A 20 -19.70 3.89 -10.65
N ALA A 21 -20.06 4.76 -9.71
CA ALA A 21 -19.95 6.21 -9.90
C ALA A 21 -18.51 6.73 -9.89
N HIS A 22 -17.54 5.92 -9.43
CA HIS A 22 -16.15 6.37 -9.21
C HIS A 22 -15.13 5.72 -10.14
N GLY A 23 -15.47 4.59 -10.75
CA GLY A 23 -14.61 3.79 -11.61
C GLY A 23 -13.64 2.87 -10.85
N ALA A 24 -13.41 1.67 -11.42
CA ALA A 24 -12.65 0.61 -10.79
C ALA A 24 -11.25 1.04 -10.32
N ALA A 25 -10.48 1.69 -11.19
CA ALA A 25 -9.10 2.08 -10.90
C ALA A 25 -8.99 2.99 -9.67
N LYS A 26 -9.88 3.99 -9.55
CA LYS A 26 -9.90 4.88 -8.38
C LYS A 26 -10.31 4.15 -7.11
N CYS A 27 -11.35 3.31 -7.20
CA CYS A 27 -11.85 2.56 -6.04
C CYS A 27 -10.79 1.59 -5.51
N ILE A 28 -10.14 0.82 -6.38
CA ILE A 28 -9.05 -0.11 -6.02
C ILE A 28 -7.83 0.63 -5.48
N ASP A 29 -7.45 1.79 -6.05
CA ASP A 29 -6.35 2.61 -5.54
C ASP A 29 -6.61 3.10 -4.10
N ARG A 30 -7.86 3.48 -3.79
CA ARG A 30 -8.27 3.88 -2.44
C ARG A 30 -8.40 2.71 -1.47
N ALA A 31 -8.84 1.55 -1.95
CA ALA A 31 -8.83 0.31 -1.17
C ALA A 31 -7.39 -0.13 -0.84
N LYS A 32 -6.44 0.03 -1.77
CA LYS A 32 -5.02 -0.20 -1.55
C LYS A 32 -4.45 0.70 -0.45
N ASP A 33 -4.80 1.99 -0.49
CA ASP A 33 -4.39 2.97 0.53
C ASP A 33 -4.91 2.57 1.93
N TYR A 34 -6.19 2.22 2.01
CA TYR A 34 -6.81 1.74 3.25
C TYR A 34 -6.16 0.43 3.73
N TYR A 35 -6.00 -0.54 2.84
CA TYR A 35 -5.39 -1.83 3.16
C TYR A 35 -3.99 -1.67 3.73
N ALA A 36 -3.13 -0.92 3.03
CA ALA A 36 -1.74 -0.72 3.42
C ALA A 36 -1.59 -0.08 4.80
N ASN A 37 -2.49 0.82 5.18
CA ASN A 37 -2.37 1.58 6.41
C ASN A 37 -3.10 0.96 7.61
N ILE A 38 -4.11 0.12 7.37
CA ILE A 38 -5.00 -0.40 8.42
C ILE A 38 -5.01 -1.93 8.45
N VAL A 39 -5.14 -2.58 7.30
CA VAL A 39 -5.40 -4.02 7.22
C VAL A 39 -4.11 -4.85 7.11
N MET A 40 -3.04 -4.29 6.55
CA MET A 40 -1.79 -5.00 6.22
C MET A 40 -1.19 -5.83 7.37
N PRO A 41 -1.21 -5.41 8.65
CA PRO A 41 -0.72 -6.24 9.75
C PRO A 41 -1.43 -7.59 9.89
N TYR A 42 -2.63 -7.70 9.34
CA TYR A 42 -3.50 -8.88 9.37
C TYR A 42 -3.53 -9.63 8.04
N GLY A 43 -2.57 -9.40 7.13
CA GLY A 43 -2.57 -9.95 5.77
C GLY A 43 -2.76 -11.46 5.70
N MET A 44 -2.14 -12.24 6.62
CA MET A 44 -2.32 -13.69 6.68
C MET A 44 -3.77 -14.08 7.02
N GLN A 45 -4.40 -13.38 7.96
CA GLN A 45 -5.80 -13.60 8.32
C GLN A 45 -6.73 -13.25 7.15
N VAL A 46 -6.41 -12.15 6.42
CA VAL A 46 -7.15 -11.74 5.20
C VAL A 46 -7.06 -12.85 4.15
N ALA A 47 -5.86 -13.34 3.83
CA ALA A 47 -5.68 -14.41 2.85
C ALA A 47 -6.51 -15.67 3.20
N ASN A 48 -6.47 -16.08 4.47
CA ASN A 48 -7.24 -17.22 4.95
C ASN A 48 -8.76 -16.99 4.86
N LYS A 49 -9.23 -15.78 5.15
CA LYS A 49 -10.65 -15.44 5.06
C LYS A 49 -11.14 -15.34 3.63
N LEU A 50 -10.35 -14.80 2.71
CA LEU A 50 -10.67 -14.78 1.28
C LEU A 50 -10.86 -16.21 0.76
N LYS A 51 -9.95 -17.12 1.10
CA LYS A 51 -10.08 -18.53 0.74
C LYS A 51 -11.35 -19.15 1.33
N GLN A 52 -11.67 -18.92 2.59
CA GLN A 52 -12.91 -19.41 3.20
C GLN A 52 -14.16 -18.90 2.46
N ILE A 53 -14.20 -17.61 2.08
CA ILE A 53 -15.33 -17.04 1.33
C ILE A 53 -15.46 -17.71 -0.03
N GLN A 54 -14.35 -17.96 -0.73
CA GLN A 54 -14.34 -18.68 -2.00
C GLN A 54 -14.86 -20.13 -1.85
N ASP A 55 -14.39 -20.85 -0.82
CA ASP A 55 -14.80 -22.23 -0.54
C ASP A 55 -16.30 -22.35 -0.18
N MET A 56 -16.86 -21.29 0.44
CA MET A 56 -18.29 -21.24 0.76
C MET A 56 -19.18 -20.97 -0.45
N ASN A 57 -18.62 -20.58 -1.59
CA ASN A 57 -19.31 -20.29 -2.85
C ASN A 57 -20.57 -19.40 -2.65
N LEU A 58 -20.40 -18.33 -1.86
CA LEU A 58 -21.48 -17.41 -1.55
C LEU A 58 -21.80 -16.54 -2.77
N ASP A 59 -23.09 -16.38 -3.04
CA ASP A 59 -23.60 -15.43 -4.03
C ASP A 59 -23.64 -14.03 -3.41
N ILE A 60 -22.58 -13.25 -3.65
CA ILE A 60 -22.40 -11.91 -3.09
C ILE A 60 -22.57 -10.86 -4.20
N ASP A 61 -23.72 -10.17 -4.19
CA ASP A 61 -23.99 -9.07 -5.13
C ASP A 61 -23.42 -7.73 -4.69
N MET A 62 -23.25 -7.53 -3.38
CA MET A 62 -22.77 -6.28 -2.80
C MET A 62 -21.93 -6.52 -1.55
N ILE A 63 -20.92 -5.67 -1.35
CA ILE A 63 -20.16 -5.58 -0.10
C ILE A 63 -20.31 -4.16 0.46
N ALA A 64 -20.85 -4.06 1.67
CA ALA A 64 -21.01 -2.81 2.40
C ALA A 64 -20.00 -2.76 3.58
N PRO A 65 -18.83 -2.12 3.40
CA PRO A 65 -17.85 -1.94 4.46
C PRO A 65 -18.29 -0.85 5.44
N ALA A 66 -17.65 -0.79 6.61
CA ALA A 66 -17.89 0.26 7.60
C ALA A 66 -17.34 1.64 7.15
N HIS A 67 -16.42 1.67 6.18
CA HIS A 67 -15.76 2.88 5.72
C HIS A 67 -15.81 3.00 4.19
N GLY A 68 -16.28 4.16 3.70
CA GLY A 68 -16.31 4.54 2.30
C GLY A 68 -17.58 4.11 1.57
N ILE A 69 -17.42 3.75 0.30
CA ILE A 69 -18.53 3.41 -0.61
C ILE A 69 -18.87 1.92 -0.57
N ILE A 70 -20.06 1.58 -1.11
CA ILE A 70 -20.54 0.21 -1.25
C ILE A 70 -20.07 -0.34 -2.61
N TRP A 71 -19.52 -1.55 -2.58
CA TRP A 71 -19.10 -2.28 -3.77
C TRP A 71 -20.26 -3.10 -4.34
N ARG A 72 -20.49 -2.98 -5.65
CA ARG A 72 -21.49 -3.79 -6.40
C ARG A 72 -21.08 -4.11 -7.83
N SER A 73 -20.28 -3.26 -8.46
CA SER A 73 -19.91 -3.39 -9.87
C SER A 73 -18.50 -3.97 -10.07
N TYR A 74 -17.58 -3.71 -9.14
CA TYR A 74 -16.17 -4.08 -9.25
C TYR A 74 -15.74 -5.12 -8.22
N LEU A 75 -16.65 -6.05 -7.85
CA LEU A 75 -16.36 -7.11 -6.88
C LEU A 75 -15.23 -8.06 -7.33
N PRO A 76 -15.17 -8.52 -8.59
CA PRO A 76 -14.08 -9.38 -9.05
C PRO A 76 -12.71 -8.69 -8.92
N GLU A 77 -12.61 -7.43 -9.33
CA GLU A 77 -11.39 -6.63 -9.23
C GLU A 77 -10.99 -6.39 -7.77
N LEU A 78 -11.97 -6.17 -6.89
CA LEU A 78 -11.75 -5.99 -5.47
C LEU A 78 -11.19 -7.25 -4.82
N PHE A 79 -11.79 -8.43 -5.08
CA PHE A 79 -11.31 -9.70 -4.55
C PHE A 79 -9.90 -10.01 -5.04
N GLN A 80 -9.64 -9.82 -6.33
CA GLN A 80 -8.30 -10.01 -6.90
C GLN A 80 -7.28 -9.05 -6.26
N ALA A 81 -7.64 -7.77 -6.10
CA ALA A 81 -6.76 -6.80 -5.45
C ALA A 81 -6.45 -7.18 -4.00
N TYR A 82 -7.44 -7.63 -3.23
CA TYR A 82 -7.24 -8.06 -1.85
C TYR A 82 -6.38 -9.32 -1.74
N GLU A 83 -6.50 -10.26 -2.67
CA GLU A 83 -5.63 -11.42 -2.76
C GLU A 83 -4.18 -11.00 -3.04
N ASP A 84 -3.99 -10.11 -4.03
CA ASP A 84 -2.68 -9.55 -4.38
C ASP A 84 -2.06 -8.78 -3.18
N PHE A 85 -2.85 -7.99 -2.45
CA PHE A 85 -2.39 -7.27 -1.25
C PHE A 85 -2.02 -8.22 -0.11
N ALA A 86 -2.85 -9.22 0.16
CA ALA A 86 -2.63 -10.17 1.27
C ALA A 86 -1.42 -11.06 1.05
N THR A 87 -1.08 -11.32 -0.22
CA THR A 87 0.07 -12.13 -0.63
C THR A 87 1.33 -11.31 -0.92
N PHE A 88 1.26 -9.97 -0.82
CA PHE A 88 2.34 -9.06 -1.21
C PHE A 88 2.82 -9.32 -2.63
N LYS A 89 1.89 -9.47 -3.57
CA LYS A 89 2.22 -9.69 -4.97
C LYS A 89 2.97 -8.50 -5.53
N ALA A 90 4.27 -8.68 -5.70
CA ALA A 90 5.15 -7.62 -6.16
C ALA A 90 5.02 -7.36 -7.66
N VAL A 91 5.11 -6.09 -8.03
CA VAL A 91 5.30 -5.63 -9.41
C VAL A 91 6.73 -5.12 -9.60
N ASP A 92 7.18 -4.88 -10.84
CA ASP A 92 8.51 -4.35 -11.12
C ASP A 92 8.62 -2.88 -10.70
N LYS A 93 8.53 -2.68 -9.39
CA LYS A 93 8.59 -1.39 -8.70
C LYS A 93 9.62 -1.43 -7.57
N ALA A 94 10.40 -0.36 -7.46
CA ALA A 94 11.28 -0.09 -6.33
C ALA A 94 10.82 1.18 -5.60
N VAL A 95 10.93 1.16 -4.27
CA VAL A 95 10.66 2.33 -3.42
C VAL A 95 11.97 2.73 -2.75
N ILE A 96 12.37 3.98 -2.91
CA ILE A 96 13.53 4.57 -2.24
C ILE A 96 13.03 5.55 -1.19
N VAL A 97 13.37 5.30 0.06
CA VAL A 97 13.07 6.20 1.19
C VAL A 97 14.37 6.72 1.74
N TYR A 98 14.55 8.03 1.75
CA TYR A 98 15.80 8.62 2.21
C TYR A 98 15.58 9.83 3.12
N GLU A 99 16.62 10.14 3.90
CA GLU A 99 16.77 11.41 4.60
C GLU A 99 18.16 12.00 4.32
N SER A 100 18.19 13.31 4.08
CA SER A 100 19.42 14.01 3.75
C SER A 100 19.38 15.46 4.21
N VAL A 101 20.46 15.92 4.85
CA VAL A 101 20.68 17.34 5.20
C VAL A 101 21.45 18.05 4.08
N TRP A 102 22.56 17.50 3.65
CA TRP A 102 23.50 18.12 2.72
C TRP A 102 23.36 17.59 1.27
N LYS A 103 22.22 17.02 0.94
CA LYS A 103 21.86 16.48 -0.40
C LYS A 103 22.66 15.26 -0.88
N HIS A 104 23.74 14.81 -0.22
CA HIS A 104 24.53 13.69 -0.72
C HIS A 104 23.73 12.39 -0.80
N THR A 105 22.97 12.04 0.24
CA THR A 105 22.08 10.86 0.22
C THR A 105 20.96 11.02 -0.83
N GLN A 106 20.48 12.24 -1.05
CA GLN A 106 19.51 12.52 -2.11
C GLN A 106 20.11 12.23 -3.49
N MET A 107 21.30 12.73 -3.79
CA MET A 107 22.00 12.47 -5.07
C MET A 107 22.21 10.97 -5.30
N MET A 108 22.56 10.21 -4.24
CA MET A 108 22.65 8.76 -4.33
C MET A 108 21.31 8.10 -4.64
N ALA A 109 20.23 8.54 -4.00
CA ALA A 109 18.88 8.03 -4.24
C ALA A 109 18.43 8.31 -5.69
N GLU A 110 18.69 9.51 -6.19
CA GLU A 110 18.38 9.92 -7.57
C GLU A 110 19.17 9.11 -8.60
N ALA A 111 20.49 8.89 -8.36
CA ALA A 111 21.33 8.08 -9.24
C ALA A 111 20.87 6.62 -9.30
N LEU A 112 20.50 6.05 -8.14
CA LEU A 112 19.94 4.69 -8.08
C LEU A 112 18.62 4.60 -8.84
N ALA A 113 17.74 5.58 -8.68
CA ALA A 113 16.47 5.63 -9.39
C ALA A 113 16.66 5.73 -10.90
N GLU A 114 17.59 6.55 -11.37
CA GLU A 114 17.93 6.67 -12.78
C GLU A 114 18.44 5.34 -13.33
N GLY A 115 19.37 4.68 -12.62
CA GLY A 115 19.92 3.38 -13.02
C GLY A 115 18.86 2.29 -13.09
N MET A 116 17.93 2.22 -12.15
CA MET A 116 16.81 1.28 -12.16
C MET A 116 15.80 1.61 -13.26
N GLY A 117 15.47 2.90 -13.46
CA GLY A 117 14.55 3.35 -14.49
C GLY A 117 15.03 3.02 -15.90
N ARG A 118 16.34 3.12 -16.17
CA ARG A 118 16.96 2.70 -17.44
C ARG A 118 16.78 1.20 -17.72
N ASN A 119 16.55 0.41 -16.67
CA ASN A 119 16.27 -1.03 -16.79
C ASN A 119 14.78 -1.37 -16.70
N GLY A 120 13.88 -0.39 -16.89
CA GLY A 120 12.44 -0.59 -16.98
C GLY A 120 11.74 -0.75 -15.62
N ILE A 121 12.42 -0.50 -14.50
CA ILE A 121 11.83 -0.59 -13.17
C ILE A 121 11.14 0.74 -12.84
N CYS A 122 9.87 0.67 -12.43
CA CYS A 122 9.16 1.83 -11.89
C CYS A 122 9.75 2.22 -10.53
N VAL A 123 10.25 3.45 -10.37
CA VAL A 123 10.86 3.89 -9.12
C VAL A 123 10.07 5.01 -8.47
N LYS A 124 9.77 4.86 -7.19
CA LYS A 124 9.21 5.90 -6.32
C LYS A 124 10.27 6.35 -5.33
N ILE A 125 10.51 7.65 -5.26
CA ILE A 125 11.51 8.25 -4.34
C ILE A 125 10.78 9.12 -3.34
N PHE A 126 11.06 8.92 -2.06
CA PHE A 126 10.46 9.69 -0.97
C PHE A 126 11.51 10.22 -0.01
N LYS A 127 11.49 11.54 0.22
CA LYS A 127 12.20 12.12 1.36
C LYS A 127 11.37 11.89 2.62
N CYS A 128 11.89 11.14 3.57
CA CYS A 128 11.14 10.64 4.73
C CYS A 128 10.49 11.75 5.56
N SER A 129 11.21 12.85 5.82
CA SER A 129 10.70 13.99 6.58
C SER A 129 9.66 14.85 5.85
N MET A 130 9.53 14.70 4.53
CA MET A 130 8.64 15.51 3.68
C MET A 130 7.43 14.73 3.15
N THR A 131 7.36 13.43 3.41
CA THR A 131 6.32 12.56 2.85
C THR A 131 5.52 11.90 3.97
N SER A 132 4.19 11.92 3.86
CA SER A 132 3.35 11.20 4.82
C SER A 132 3.71 9.71 4.84
N PRO A 133 3.92 9.11 6.03
CA PRO A 133 4.18 7.69 6.15
C PRO A 133 3.11 6.81 5.50
N ALA A 134 1.86 7.27 5.45
CA ALA A 134 0.77 6.55 4.81
C ALA A 134 0.98 6.40 3.29
N ILE A 135 1.49 7.44 2.62
CA ILE A 135 1.80 7.41 1.19
C ILE A 135 2.92 6.40 0.92
N ILE A 136 3.98 6.44 1.72
CA ILE A 136 5.10 5.52 1.58
C ILE A 136 4.61 4.08 1.76
N GLN A 137 3.81 3.83 2.79
CA GLN A 137 3.30 2.50 3.12
C GLN A 137 2.42 1.90 2.01
N LYS A 138 1.56 2.71 1.38
CA LYS A 138 0.78 2.32 0.20
C LYS A 138 1.69 1.85 -0.94
N GLU A 139 2.78 2.59 -1.21
CA GLU A 139 3.70 2.25 -2.28
C GLU A 139 4.57 1.02 -1.98
N LEU A 140 4.77 0.70 -0.71
CA LEU A 140 5.51 -0.50 -0.30
C LEU A 140 4.73 -1.79 -0.51
N LEU A 141 3.40 -1.74 -0.50
CA LEU A 141 2.55 -2.93 -0.48
C LEU A 141 2.80 -3.90 -1.65
N ASP A 142 3.12 -3.37 -2.82
CA ASP A 142 3.40 -4.12 -4.04
C ASP A 142 4.81 -3.86 -4.61
N ALA A 143 5.71 -3.27 -3.82
CA ALA A 143 7.08 -3.04 -4.23
C ALA A 143 7.91 -4.32 -4.19
N LYS A 144 8.71 -4.55 -5.23
CA LYS A 144 9.66 -5.66 -5.32
C LYS A 144 10.95 -5.40 -4.53
N ALA A 145 11.29 -4.13 -4.35
CA ALA A 145 12.49 -3.73 -3.61
C ALA A 145 12.24 -2.43 -2.83
N VAL A 146 12.85 -2.36 -1.66
CA VAL A 146 12.89 -1.15 -0.83
C VAL A 146 14.34 -0.79 -0.55
N LEU A 147 14.71 0.45 -0.86
CA LEU A 147 16.03 1.00 -0.57
C LEU A 147 15.88 2.09 0.48
N VAL A 148 16.71 2.03 1.52
CA VAL A 148 16.66 3.02 2.61
C VAL A 148 17.99 3.75 2.68
N GLY A 149 17.96 5.07 2.61
CA GLY A 149 19.13 5.93 2.67
C GLY A 149 19.07 6.90 3.86
N SER A 150 20.15 6.96 4.65
CA SER A 150 20.31 7.93 5.73
C SER A 150 21.67 8.59 5.69
N GLY A 151 21.71 9.88 5.97
CA GLY A 151 22.97 10.51 6.37
C GLY A 151 23.42 10.01 7.74
N ASN A 152 24.71 10.12 8.01
CA ASN A 152 25.26 9.84 9.34
C ASN A 152 25.04 11.06 10.25
N TYR A 153 24.34 10.86 11.36
CA TYR A 153 24.06 11.86 12.38
C TYR A 153 24.69 11.42 13.70
N ASN A 154 25.88 11.89 14.01
CA ASN A 154 26.59 11.53 15.25
C ASN A 154 26.69 10.00 15.47
N ASN A 155 27.13 9.27 14.45
CA ASN A 155 27.23 7.81 14.42
C ASN A 155 25.89 7.06 14.48
N ALA A 156 24.76 7.73 14.16
CA ALA A 156 23.45 7.13 14.07
C ALA A 156 22.76 7.50 12.74
N MET A 157 21.65 6.85 12.44
CA MET A 157 20.78 7.22 11.33
C MET A 157 19.90 8.42 11.72
N ALA A 158 19.34 9.10 10.72
CA ALA A 158 18.33 10.15 10.93
C ALA A 158 17.11 9.59 11.69
N GLY A 159 16.59 10.37 12.66
CA GLY A 159 15.44 9.94 13.47
C GLY A 159 14.20 9.62 12.65
N SER A 160 13.96 10.32 11.54
CA SER A 160 12.85 10.01 10.61
C SER A 160 13.00 8.62 9.97
N ILE A 161 14.25 8.21 9.63
CA ILE A 161 14.52 6.88 9.08
C ILE A 161 14.35 5.81 10.15
N ALA A 162 14.81 6.06 11.38
CA ALA A 162 14.61 5.12 12.48
C ALA A 162 13.11 4.86 12.74
N ALA A 163 12.30 5.93 12.80
CA ALA A 163 10.85 5.81 12.95
C ALA A 163 10.19 5.09 11.76
N PHE A 164 10.66 5.33 10.54
CA PHE A 164 10.18 4.62 9.36
C PHE A 164 10.47 3.11 9.45
N LEU A 165 11.69 2.72 9.82
CA LEU A 165 12.06 1.31 9.96
C LEU A 165 11.26 0.61 11.06
N GLU A 166 11.04 1.27 12.19
CA GLU A 166 10.15 0.76 13.25
C GLU A 166 8.74 0.51 12.73
N LYS A 167 8.21 1.44 11.93
CA LYS A 167 6.90 1.27 11.30
C LYS A 167 6.86 0.08 10.33
N LEU A 168 7.90 -0.18 9.55
CA LEU A 168 7.97 -1.35 8.67
C LEU A 168 7.85 -2.66 9.47
N ILE A 169 8.53 -2.74 10.61
CA ILE A 169 8.47 -3.92 11.49
C ILE A 169 7.06 -4.11 12.07
N THR A 170 6.45 -3.04 12.56
CA THR A 170 5.10 -3.11 13.18
C THR A 170 4.01 -3.43 12.17
N CYS A 171 4.14 -2.96 10.92
CA CYS A 171 3.21 -3.24 9.84
C CYS A 171 3.47 -4.58 9.14
N LYS A 172 4.50 -5.34 9.55
CA LYS A 172 4.85 -6.65 8.98
C LYS A 172 5.05 -6.62 7.47
N VAL A 173 5.64 -5.55 6.95
CA VAL A 173 6.05 -5.48 5.54
C VAL A 173 7.07 -6.59 5.30
N LYS A 174 6.81 -7.42 4.28
CA LYS A 174 7.66 -8.57 3.93
C LYS A 174 8.65 -8.21 2.83
#